data_505dd252343205067e01e895cfe9e8c6
#
_entry.id   505dd252343205067e01e895cfe9e8c6
#
_cell.length_a   1.000
_cell.length_b   1.000
_cell.length_c   1.000
_cell.angle_alpha   90.00
_cell.angle_beta   90.00
_cell.angle_gamma   90.00
#
_symmetry.space_group_name_H-M   'P 1'
#
loop_
_entity.id
_entity.type
_entity.pdbx_description
1 polymer ?
#
loop_
_entity_poly.entity_id
_entity_poly.type
_entity_poly.pdbx_seq_one_letter_code
_entity_poly.pdbx_strand_id
1 'polypeptide(L)'
;MRQSEWEKEKAIHILELVRSELYMDMPHFLTALNTLVLKEDERVAVCATNGVYFYYNPLKIIDLFQKNAVFLNRSFLHSVLHCLYSHIWLRKNRVEFIWNVACDIIVEYTLDSMHKKSVSRILSYVRKDVYREIENLTGISCITVYEWLCTRDDIQDLYYEFVVDDHTSWPKEQDDKIPQSSSVQKKWQSVAKQTLFDHKQKGKDNEDGDAFLVSSLQAKKSKYSFSQFLKRFSIVKDEMQIDLDEFDLSYYTYGMSIYKNMPLIEPLETKEVKKIYEFVIVLDTSYSINESSQSVLYPIHIVF
;
A
#
# COMPACT_ATOMS: atom_id res chain seq x y z
N MET A 1 12.30 -38.82 -13.92
CA MET A 1 11.71 -37.67 -13.20
C MET A 1 11.20 -38.19 -11.87
N ARG A 2 11.67 -37.67 -10.74
CA ARG A 2 11.16 -38.08 -9.42
C ARG A 2 9.74 -37.55 -9.30
N GLN A 3 8.85 -38.27 -8.62
CA GLN A 3 7.44 -37.85 -8.46
C GLN A 3 7.33 -36.43 -7.90
N SER A 4 8.18 -36.05 -6.97
CA SER A 4 8.24 -34.70 -6.41
C SER A 4 8.63 -33.61 -7.42
N GLU A 5 9.48 -33.90 -8.40
CA GLU A 5 9.86 -32.95 -9.46
C GLU A 5 8.69 -32.72 -10.42
N TRP A 6 7.95 -33.76 -10.76
CA TRP A 6 6.75 -33.66 -11.59
C TRP A 6 5.63 -32.86 -10.91
N GLU A 7 5.41 -33.06 -9.60
CA GLU A 7 4.42 -32.33 -8.81
C GLU A 7 4.73 -30.83 -8.77
N LYS A 8 6.01 -30.47 -8.59
CA LYS A 8 6.48 -29.08 -8.63
C LYS A 8 6.25 -28.43 -9.99
N GLU A 9 6.66 -29.07 -11.05
CA GLU A 9 6.50 -28.59 -12.41
C GLU A 9 5.01 -28.40 -12.78
N LYS A 10 4.15 -29.35 -12.39
CA LYS A 10 2.70 -29.24 -12.54
C LYS A 10 2.12 -28.06 -11.75
N ALA A 11 2.50 -27.88 -10.51
CA ALA A 11 2.02 -26.77 -9.69
C ALA A 11 2.40 -25.41 -10.27
N ILE A 12 3.64 -25.25 -10.77
CA ILE A 12 4.08 -24.03 -11.47
C ILE A 12 3.20 -23.79 -12.70
N HIS A 13 2.98 -24.80 -13.53
CA HIS A 13 2.14 -24.70 -14.74
C HIS A 13 0.71 -24.28 -14.41
N ILE A 14 0.14 -24.82 -13.34
CA ILE A 14 -1.19 -24.44 -12.86
C ILE A 14 -1.20 -22.96 -12.43
N LEU A 15 -0.20 -22.51 -11.68
CA LEU A 15 -0.12 -21.11 -11.24
C LEU A 15 0.11 -20.13 -12.40
N GLU A 16 0.82 -20.54 -13.45
CA GLU A 16 0.94 -19.75 -14.68
C GLU A 16 -0.38 -19.66 -15.43
N LEU A 17 -1.15 -20.76 -15.47
CA LEU A 17 -2.52 -20.77 -16.02
C LEU A 17 -3.43 -19.82 -15.23
N VAL A 18 -3.40 -19.88 -13.90
CA VAL A 18 -4.12 -18.95 -13.01
C VAL A 18 -3.81 -17.50 -13.34
N ARG A 19 -2.53 -17.15 -13.48
CA ARG A 19 -2.12 -15.79 -13.87
C ARG A 19 -2.69 -15.39 -15.23
N SER A 20 -2.68 -16.31 -16.18
CA SER A 20 -3.17 -16.07 -17.53
C SER A 20 -4.69 -15.85 -17.54
N GLU A 21 -5.46 -16.66 -16.82
CA GLU A 21 -6.90 -16.51 -16.69
C GLU A 21 -7.28 -15.19 -16.00
N LEU A 22 -6.61 -14.84 -14.92
CA LEU A 22 -6.81 -13.56 -14.23
C LEU A 22 -6.46 -12.36 -15.12
N TYR A 23 -5.40 -12.46 -15.90
CA TYR A 23 -5.02 -11.43 -16.85
C TYR A 23 -6.04 -11.24 -17.97
N MET A 24 -6.58 -12.34 -18.50
CA MET A 24 -7.59 -12.28 -19.58
C MET A 24 -8.89 -11.60 -19.10
N ASP A 25 -9.32 -11.88 -17.87
CA ASP A 25 -10.54 -11.31 -17.30
C ASP A 25 -10.31 -9.89 -16.72
N MET A 26 -9.12 -9.63 -16.20
CA MET A 26 -8.76 -8.36 -15.53
C MET A 26 -7.39 -7.85 -15.99
N PRO A 27 -7.25 -7.32 -17.22
CA PRO A 27 -5.95 -6.95 -17.80
C PRO A 27 -5.21 -5.83 -17.05
N HIS A 28 -5.90 -5.03 -16.24
CA HIS A 28 -5.30 -3.97 -15.43
C HIS A 28 -4.47 -4.48 -14.24
N PHE A 29 -4.61 -5.76 -13.87
CA PHE A 29 -3.78 -6.40 -12.84
C PHE A 29 -2.47 -6.98 -13.37
N LEU A 30 -2.15 -6.89 -14.66
CA LEU A 30 -0.97 -7.53 -15.26
C LEU A 30 0.31 -7.30 -14.45
N THR A 31 0.61 -6.05 -14.10
CA THR A 31 1.81 -5.69 -13.34
C THR A 31 1.78 -6.31 -11.93
N ALA A 32 0.63 -6.27 -11.26
CA ALA A 32 0.46 -6.79 -9.92
C ALA A 32 0.61 -8.33 -9.88
N LEU A 33 -0.03 -9.05 -10.82
CA LEU A 33 0.02 -10.51 -10.93
C LEU A 33 1.45 -11.03 -11.15
N ASN A 34 2.28 -10.26 -11.86
CA ASN A 34 3.67 -10.64 -12.17
C ASN A 34 4.70 -10.14 -11.14
N THR A 35 4.28 -9.39 -10.13
CA THR A 35 5.20 -8.83 -9.13
C THR A 35 5.68 -9.87 -8.12
N LEU A 36 4.82 -10.83 -7.76
CA LEU A 36 5.16 -11.91 -6.82
C LEU A 36 5.94 -13.03 -7.55
N VAL A 37 7.05 -13.43 -6.94
CA VAL A 37 7.86 -14.56 -7.40
C VAL A 37 7.34 -15.84 -6.77
N LEU A 38 7.06 -16.85 -7.57
CA LEU A 38 6.59 -18.15 -7.08
C LEU A 38 7.71 -18.86 -6.29
N LYS A 39 7.41 -19.32 -5.10
CA LYS A 39 8.33 -20.05 -4.24
C LYS A 39 7.62 -21.19 -3.54
N GLU A 40 8.15 -22.38 -3.70
CA GLU A 40 7.66 -23.57 -3.03
C GLU A 40 7.91 -23.53 -1.53
N ASP A 41 6.89 -23.89 -0.74
CA ASP A 41 7.00 -24.15 0.69
C ASP A 41 5.90 -25.16 1.12
N GLU A 42 6.30 -26.38 1.46
CA GLU A 42 5.38 -27.46 1.84
C GLU A 42 4.71 -27.21 3.22
N ARG A 43 5.23 -26.27 4.01
CA ARG A 43 4.68 -25.93 5.34
C ARG A 43 3.42 -25.07 5.26
N VAL A 44 3.23 -24.39 4.13
CA VAL A 44 2.06 -23.53 3.92
C VAL A 44 0.82 -24.40 3.68
N ALA A 45 -0.31 -24.03 4.27
CA ALA A 45 -1.56 -24.80 4.12
C ALA A 45 -2.00 -24.90 2.66
N VAL A 46 -2.03 -23.80 1.94
CA VAL A 46 -2.28 -23.70 0.50
C VAL A 46 -1.34 -22.69 -0.12
N CYS A 47 -1.45 -21.43 0.28
CA CYS A 47 -0.65 -20.32 -0.19
C CYS A 47 -0.42 -19.29 0.94
N ALA A 48 0.63 -18.47 0.77
CA ALA A 48 0.99 -17.36 1.64
C ALA A 48 1.79 -16.33 0.85
N THR A 49 1.91 -15.10 1.35
CA THR A 49 2.79 -14.09 0.76
C THR A 49 3.49 -13.25 1.82
N ASN A 50 4.71 -12.80 1.51
CA ASN A 50 5.43 -11.80 2.29
C ASN A 50 5.63 -10.48 1.51
N GLY A 51 4.93 -10.33 0.37
CA GLY A 51 5.06 -9.20 -0.53
C GLY A 51 6.18 -9.32 -1.57
N VAL A 52 7.07 -10.31 -1.47
CA VAL A 52 8.11 -10.64 -2.47
C VAL A 52 7.80 -11.96 -3.14
N TYR A 53 7.52 -12.97 -2.34
CA TYR A 53 7.25 -14.32 -2.79
C TYR A 53 5.77 -14.67 -2.58
N PHE A 54 5.24 -15.44 -3.53
CA PHE A 54 4.03 -16.21 -3.36
C PHE A 54 4.45 -17.64 -2.99
N TYR A 55 4.31 -17.96 -1.71
CA TYR A 55 4.60 -19.29 -1.20
C TYR A 55 3.44 -20.22 -1.49
N TYR A 56 3.72 -21.43 -1.94
CA TYR A 56 2.68 -22.40 -2.25
C TYR A 56 3.12 -23.83 -1.93
N ASN A 57 2.12 -24.66 -1.59
CA ASN A 57 2.33 -26.11 -1.41
C ASN A 57 1.92 -26.81 -2.71
N PRO A 58 2.88 -27.47 -3.43
CA PRO A 58 2.61 -28.06 -4.75
C PRO A 58 1.44 -29.06 -4.75
N LEU A 59 1.37 -29.95 -3.77
CA LEU A 59 0.31 -30.95 -3.66
C LEU A 59 -1.06 -30.32 -3.45
N LYS A 60 -1.12 -29.29 -2.62
CA LYS A 60 -2.36 -28.57 -2.33
C LYS A 60 -2.86 -27.76 -3.53
N ILE A 61 -1.95 -27.15 -4.30
CA ILE A 61 -2.28 -26.44 -5.53
C ILE A 61 -2.90 -27.41 -6.54
N ILE A 62 -2.32 -28.59 -6.74
CA ILE A 62 -2.84 -29.60 -7.67
C ILE A 62 -4.22 -30.09 -7.22
N ASP A 63 -4.38 -30.46 -5.94
CA ASP A 63 -5.65 -30.92 -5.37
C ASP A 63 -6.74 -29.86 -5.50
N LEU A 64 -6.40 -28.62 -5.18
CA LEU A 64 -7.33 -27.50 -5.23
C LEU A 64 -7.75 -27.18 -6.66
N PHE A 65 -6.82 -27.20 -7.61
CA PHE A 65 -7.11 -26.98 -9.02
C PHE A 65 -8.09 -28.04 -9.57
N GLN A 66 -7.89 -29.30 -9.20
CA GLN A 66 -8.79 -30.38 -9.60
C GLN A 66 -10.21 -30.24 -9.03
N LYS A 67 -10.32 -29.74 -7.80
CA LYS A 67 -11.61 -29.56 -7.12
C LYS A 67 -12.32 -28.28 -7.54
N ASN A 68 -11.60 -27.19 -7.61
CA ASN A 68 -12.16 -25.87 -7.91
C ASN A 68 -11.08 -24.87 -8.41
N ALA A 69 -10.87 -24.79 -9.70
CA ALA A 69 -9.90 -23.88 -10.31
C ALA A 69 -10.21 -22.38 -10.00
N VAL A 70 -11.49 -22.01 -9.95
CA VAL A 70 -11.90 -20.63 -9.64
C VAL A 70 -11.48 -20.23 -8.22
N PHE A 71 -11.52 -21.15 -7.27
CA PHE A 71 -11.04 -20.88 -5.91
C PHE A 71 -9.53 -20.61 -5.91
N LEU A 72 -8.76 -21.29 -6.72
CA LEU A 72 -7.32 -21.07 -6.85
C LEU A 72 -7.01 -19.70 -7.47
N ASN A 73 -7.74 -19.30 -8.51
CA ASN A 73 -7.66 -17.97 -9.10
C ASN A 73 -7.93 -16.91 -8.02
N ARG A 74 -8.99 -17.14 -7.25
CA ARG A 74 -9.39 -16.26 -6.15
C ARG A 74 -8.30 -16.14 -5.08
N SER A 75 -7.72 -17.27 -4.63
CA SER A 75 -6.66 -17.29 -3.62
C SER A 75 -5.38 -16.57 -4.09
N PHE A 76 -5.03 -16.71 -5.38
CA PHE A 76 -3.89 -16.00 -5.93
C PHE A 76 -4.11 -14.48 -5.94
N LEU A 77 -5.27 -14.02 -6.45
CA LEU A 77 -5.60 -12.60 -6.49
C LEU A 77 -5.80 -12.02 -5.08
N HIS A 78 -6.32 -12.82 -4.14
CA HIS A 78 -6.45 -12.46 -2.72
C HIS A 78 -5.09 -12.05 -2.13
N SER A 79 -4.06 -12.88 -2.26
CA SER A 79 -2.71 -12.55 -1.78
C SER A 79 -2.11 -11.32 -2.51
N VAL A 80 -2.40 -11.12 -3.81
CA VAL A 80 -1.99 -9.91 -4.54
C VAL A 80 -2.68 -8.67 -4.00
N LEU A 81 -3.98 -8.73 -3.66
CA LEU A 81 -4.73 -7.62 -3.10
C LEU A 81 -4.22 -7.22 -1.70
N HIS A 82 -3.80 -8.18 -0.86
CA HIS A 82 -3.13 -7.83 0.41
C HIS A 82 -1.90 -6.97 0.19
N CYS A 83 -1.12 -7.25 -0.83
CA CYS A 83 0.06 -6.44 -1.18
C CYS A 83 -0.34 -5.06 -1.72
N LEU A 84 -1.31 -4.99 -2.64
CA LEU A 84 -1.81 -3.73 -3.21
C LEU A 84 -2.41 -2.82 -2.14
N TYR A 85 -3.19 -3.37 -1.22
CA TYR A 85 -3.75 -2.65 -0.07
C TYR A 85 -2.73 -2.42 1.06
N SER A 86 -1.49 -2.88 0.90
CA SER A 86 -0.42 -2.77 1.90
C SER A 86 -0.80 -3.33 3.27
N HIS A 87 -1.72 -4.29 3.36
CA HIS A 87 -2.19 -4.89 4.60
C HIS A 87 -1.03 -5.48 5.40
N ILE A 88 -0.07 -6.09 4.70
CA ILE A 88 1.13 -6.70 5.22
C ILE A 88 1.96 -5.73 6.09
N TRP A 89 1.93 -4.41 5.80
CA TRP A 89 2.78 -3.40 6.46
C TRP A 89 2.01 -2.42 7.36
N LEU A 90 0.68 -2.50 7.42
CA LEU A 90 -0.15 -1.51 8.10
C LEU A 90 -0.67 -1.96 9.47
N ARG A 91 -0.28 -3.15 9.96
CA ARG A 91 -0.78 -3.67 11.23
C ARG A 91 -0.49 -2.73 12.41
N LYS A 92 0.75 -2.26 12.53
CA LYS A 92 1.19 -1.47 13.70
C LYS A 92 0.88 -2.21 15.01
N ASN A 93 0.47 -1.50 16.04
CA ASN A 93 0.14 -2.02 17.38
C ASN A 93 -1.21 -2.74 17.47
N ARG A 94 -1.83 -3.13 16.35
CA ARG A 94 -3.14 -3.83 16.35
C ARG A 94 -2.95 -5.31 16.68
N VAL A 95 -4.01 -5.90 17.29
CA VAL A 95 -4.05 -7.33 17.57
C VAL A 95 -3.97 -8.12 16.28
N GLU A 96 -2.96 -8.97 16.13
CA GLU A 96 -2.63 -9.68 14.89
C GLU A 96 -3.81 -10.47 14.33
N PHE A 97 -4.45 -11.27 15.19
CA PHE A 97 -5.59 -12.10 14.78
C PHE A 97 -6.74 -11.26 14.21
N ILE A 98 -7.17 -10.21 14.93
CA ILE A 98 -8.27 -9.34 14.50
C ILE A 98 -7.91 -8.58 13.23
N TRP A 99 -6.63 -8.13 13.13
CA TRP A 99 -6.13 -7.46 11.94
C TRP A 99 -6.18 -8.34 10.70
N ASN A 100 -5.77 -9.60 10.83
CA ASN A 100 -5.79 -10.57 9.74
C ASN A 100 -7.22 -10.79 9.24
N VAL A 101 -8.18 -11.02 10.16
CA VAL A 101 -9.60 -11.18 9.79
C VAL A 101 -10.15 -9.92 9.10
N ALA A 102 -9.81 -8.73 9.59
CA ALA A 102 -10.23 -7.47 8.96
C ALA A 102 -9.68 -7.33 7.54
N CYS A 103 -8.43 -7.70 7.32
CA CYS A 103 -7.80 -7.68 6.01
C CYS A 103 -8.46 -8.66 5.05
N ASP A 104 -8.76 -9.88 5.50
CA ASP A 104 -9.42 -10.92 4.71
C ASP A 104 -10.84 -10.48 4.31
N ILE A 105 -11.62 -9.93 5.24
CA ILE A 105 -12.96 -9.40 4.95
C ILE A 105 -12.91 -8.34 3.84
N ILE A 106 -11.97 -7.39 3.92
CA ILE A 106 -11.84 -6.32 2.91
C ILE A 106 -11.43 -6.87 1.54
N VAL A 107 -10.50 -7.82 1.52
CA VAL A 107 -10.06 -8.43 0.25
C VAL A 107 -11.18 -9.25 -0.37
N GLU A 108 -11.85 -10.07 0.43
CA GLU A 108 -12.97 -10.88 -0.02
C GLU A 108 -14.16 -10.03 -0.48
N TYR A 109 -14.47 -8.93 0.23
CA TYR A 109 -15.46 -7.94 -0.20
C TYR A 109 -15.10 -7.34 -1.56
N THR A 110 -13.81 -6.98 -1.76
CA THR A 110 -13.33 -6.47 -3.04
C THR A 110 -13.53 -7.49 -4.17
N LEU A 111 -13.11 -8.74 -3.95
CA LEU A 111 -13.23 -9.81 -4.94
C LEU A 111 -14.69 -10.09 -5.32
N ASP A 112 -15.58 -10.09 -4.33
CA ASP A 112 -17.00 -10.35 -4.53
C ASP A 112 -17.69 -9.17 -5.23
N SER A 113 -17.27 -7.91 -4.97
CA SER A 113 -17.81 -6.71 -5.63
C SER A 113 -17.38 -6.55 -7.08
N MET A 114 -16.26 -7.15 -7.50
CA MET A 114 -15.78 -7.07 -8.89
C MET A 114 -16.69 -7.82 -9.89
N HIS A 115 -17.47 -8.78 -9.44
CA HIS A 115 -18.37 -9.61 -10.27
C HIS A 115 -17.69 -10.28 -11.48
N LYS A 116 -16.37 -10.58 -11.38
CA LYS A 116 -15.61 -11.23 -12.46
C LYS A 116 -15.74 -12.74 -12.42
N LYS A 117 -15.85 -13.35 -13.61
CA LYS A 117 -16.10 -14.81 -13.74
C LYS A 117 -14.94 -15.63 -13.18
N SER A 118 -13.70 -15.19 -13.39
CA SER A 118 -12.49 -15.88 -12.95
C SER A 118 -12.34 -16.01 -11.44
N VAL A 119 -13.05 -15.17 -10.66
CA VAL A 119 -13.01 -15.12 -9.18
C VAL A 119 -14.39 -15.23 -8.54
N SER A 120 -15.43 -15.51 -9.32
CA SER A 120 -16.81 -15.53 -8.82
C SER A 120 -17.05 -16.68 -7.86
N ARG A 121 -17.90 -16.45 -6.85
CA ARG A 121 -18.38 -17.46 -5.91
C ARG A 121 -19.81 -17.21 -5.49
N ILE A 122 -20.46 -18.25 -4.98
CA ILE A 122 -21.77 -18.10 -4.34
C ILE A 122 -21.55 -17.57 -2.92
N LEU A 123 -22.16 -16.44 -2.59
CA LEU A 123 -22.06 -15.82 -1.27
C LEU A 123 -22.87 -16.60 -0.24
N SER A 124 -22.26 -16.92 0.90
CA SER A 124 -22.94 -17.43 2.08
C SER A 124 -23.85 -16.36 2.72
N TYR A 125 -24.76 -16.77 3.59
CA TYR A 125 -25.57 -15.82 4.37
C TYR A 125 -24.69 -14.94 5.28
N VAL A 126 -23.68 -15.56 5.92
CA VAL A 126 -22.74 -14.85 6.80
C VAL A 126 -22.04 -13.73 6.04
N ARG A 127 -21.52 -13.99 4.84
CA ARG A 127 -20.86 -12.96 4.03
C ARG A 127 -21.81 -11.82 3.66
N LYS A 128 -23.04 -12.14 3.27
CA LYS A 128 -24.04 -11.13 2.90
C LYS A 128 -24.37 -10.20 4.08
N ASP A 129 -24.48 -10.76 5.28
CA ASP A 129 -24.78 -9.99 6.49
C ASP A 129 -23.58 -9.13 6.89
N VAL A 130 -22.36 -9.69 6.88
CA VAL A 130 -21.13 -8.94 7.14
C VAL A 130 -20.97 -7.78 6.15
N TYR A 131 -21.19 -8.03 4.84
CA TYR A 131 -21.07 -6.99 3.82
C TYR A 131 -22.06 -5.87 4.01
N ARG A 132 -23.32 -6.18 4.37
CA ARG A 132 -24.34 -5.19 4.71
C ARG A 132 -23.94 -4.37 5.94
N GLU A 133 -23.35 -4.99 6.96
CA GLU A 133 -22.90 -4.27 8.16
C GLU A 133 -21.73 -3.33 7.84
N ILE A 134 -20.72 -3.80 7.11
CA ILE A 134 -19.55 -2.95 6.78
C ILE A 134 -19.89 -1.81 5.80
N GLU A 135 -20.90 -1.98 4.94
CA GLU A 135 -21.41 -0.91 4.07
C GLU A 135 -22.05 0.25 4.82
N ASN A 136 -22.56 -0.01 6.03
CA ASN A 136 -23.12 1.01 6.91
C ASN A 136 -22.06 1.77 7.73
N LEU A 137 -20.78 1.35 7.67
CA LEU A 137 -19.70 2.04 8.38
C LEU A 137 -19.36 3.38 7.70
N THR A 138 -18.77 4.30 8.46
CA THR A 138 -18.30 5.60 7.98
C THR A 138 -17.06 5.46 7.06
N GLY A 139 -17.24 4.79 5.93
CA GLY A 139 -16.19 4.45 4.97
C GLY A 139 -15.63 3.04 5.19
N ILE A 140 -15.53 2.30 4.09
CA ILE A 140 -15.04 0.90 4.11
C ILE A 140 -13.53 0.91 3.99
N SER A 141 -12.84 0.48 5.04
CA SER A 141 -11.39 0.32 5.07
C SER A 141 -10.99 -0.79 6.05
N CYS A 142 -9.79 -1.32 5.91
CA CYS A 142 -9.27 -2.31 6.84
C CYS A 142 -9.22 -1.81 8.30
N ILE A 143 -9.06 -0.49 8.51
CA ILE A 143 -9.04 0.13 9.83
C ILE A 143 -10.45 0.16 10.44
N THR A 144 -11.44 0.63 9.68
CA THR A 144 -12.83 0.70 10.16
C THR A 144 -13.41 -0.69 10.42
N VAL A 145 -13.08 -1.68 9.58
CA VAL A 145 -13.47 -3.08 9.80
C VAL A 145 -12.76 -3.68 11.02
N TYR A 146 -11.50 -3.34 11.27
CA TYR A 146 -10.78 -3.75 12.48
C TYR A 146 -11.46 -3.19 13.74
N GLU A 147 -11.79 -1.90 13.76
CA GLU A 147 -12.49 -1.26 14.87
C GLU A 147 -13.88 -1.88 15.10
N TRP A 148 -14.61 -2.15 14.03
CA TRP A 148 -15.90 -2.87 14.09
C TRP A 148 -15.74 -4.29 14.65
N LEU A 149 -14.72 -5.06 14.24
CA LEU A 149 -14.43 -6.39 14.77
C LEU A 149 -14.10 -6.36 16.27
N CYS A 150 -13.42 -5.31 16.75
CA CYS A 150 -13.12 -5.19 18.18
C CYS A 150 -14.37 -5.07 19.08
N THR A 151 -15.54 -4.78 18.51
CA THR A 151 -16.83 -4.72 19.23
C THR A 151 -17.62 -6.02 19.17
N ARG A 152 -17.09 -7.08 18.53
CA ARG A 152 -17.80 -8.36 18.28
C ARG A 152 -17.21 -9.51 19.08
N ASP A 153 -18.07 -10.49 19.40
CA ASP A 153 -17.67 -11.72 20.09
C ASP A 153 -17.52 -12.93 19.14
N ASP A 154 -18.02 -12.83 17.89
CA ASP A 154 -18.06 -13.90 16.89
C ASP A 154 -16.86 -13.89 15.92
N ILE A 155 -15.75 -13.24 16.25
CA ILE A 155 -14.58 -13.07 15.38
C ILE A 155 -14.01 -14.42 14.91
N GLN A 156 -14.08 -15.43 15.73
CA GLN A 156 -13.58 -16.77 15.39
C GLN A 156 -14.41 -17.42 14.27
N ASP A 157 -15.72 -17.24 14.28
CA ASP A 157 -16.60 -17.76 13.23
C ASP A 157 -16.37 -17.00 11.92
N LEU A 158 -16.17 -15.70 11.99
CA LEU A 158 -15.80 -14.86 10.84
C LEU A 158 -14.45 -15.25 10.27
N TYR A 159 -13.46 -15.58 11.11
CA TYR A 159 -12.17 -16.09 10.64
C TYR A 159 -12.36 -17.34 9.77
N TYR A 160 -13.12 -18.33 10.21
CA TYR A 160 -13.34 -19.56 9.43
C TYR A 160 -14.09 -19.32 8.11
N GLU A 161 -14.93 -18.31 8.05
CA GLU A 161 -15.66 -17.95 6.83
C GLU A 161 -14.79 -17.19 5.82
N PHE A 162 -13.85 -16.35 6.27
CA PHE A 162 -13.12 -15.43 5.42
C PHE A 162 -11.67 -15.83 5.15
N VAL A 163 -11.08 -16.73 5.93
CA VAL A 163 -9.69 -17.16 5.74
C VAL A 163 -9.49 -17.84 4.37
N VAL A 164 -8.47 -17.38 3.64
CA VAL A 164 -8.11 -17.90 2.30
C VAL A 164 -6.65 -18.28 2.23
N ASP A 165 -5.76 -17.46 2.76
CA ASP A 165 -4.32 -17.68 2.75
C ASP A 165 -3.70 -17.62 4.16
N ASP A 166 -2.41 -17.95 4.26
CA ASP A 166 -1.69 -17.99 5.52
C ASP A 166 -0.89 -16.69 5.71
N HIS A 167 -1.17 -15.98 6.79
CA HIS A 167 -0.52 -14.71 7.13
C HIS A 167 0.74 -14.86 8.00
N THR A 168 1.18 -16.07 8.31
CA THR A 168 2.37 -16.30 9.17
C THR A 168 3.66 -15.76 8.56
N SER A 169 3.69 -15.60 7.22
CA SER A 169 4.81 -15.03 6.47
C SER A 169 4.85 -13.50 6.46
N TRP A 170 3.86 -12.82 7.07
CA TRP A 170 3.84 -11.36 7.13
C TRP A 170 4.94 -10.83 8.06
N PRO A 171 5.60 -9.70 7.72
CA PRO A 171 6.62 -9.10 8.57
C PRO A 171 6.10 -8.79 9.98
N LYS A 172 6.87 -9.13 11.00
CA LYS A 172 6.55 -8.79 12.40
C LYS A 172 7.10 -7.38 12.71
N GLU A 173 6.53 -6.69 13.69
CA GLU A 173 6.90 -5.30 14.04
C GLU A 173 8.39 -5.10 14.36
N GLN A 174 9.09 -6.15 14.81
CA GLN A 174 10.53 -6.10 15.06
C GLN A 174 11.38 -6.04 13.77
N ASP A 175 10.78 -6.33 12.62
CA ASP A 175 11.45 -6.31 11.32
C ASP A 175 11.45 -4.93 10.64
N ASP A 176 10.83 -3.89 11.24
CA ASP A 176 10.82 -2.51 10.72
C ASP A 176 12.23 -1.89 10.57
N LYS A 177 13.23 -2.49 11.18
CA LYS A 177 14.64 -2.14 11.01
C LYS A 177 15.28 -2.72 9.75
N ILE A 178 14.58 -3.59 9.02
CA ILE A 178 15.10 -4.22 7.81
C ILE A 178 14.83 -3.28 6.62
N PRO A 179 15.87 -2.72 5.96
CA PRO A 179 15.71 -1.83 4.80
C PRO A 179 14.89 -2.43 3.65
N GLN A 180 14.83 -3.76 3.56
CA GLN A 180 14.07 -4.48 2.53
C GLN A 180 12.56 -4.29 2.66
N SER A 181 11.99 -4.25 3.88
CA SER A 181 10.55 -4.07 4.10
C SER A 181 10.05 -2.75 3.48
N SER A 182 10.76 -1.65 3.71
CA SER A 182 10.38 -0.35 3.16
C SER A 182 10.52 -0.26 1.63
N SER A 183 11.49 -0.96 1.03
CA SER A 183 11.67 -0.98 -0.42
C SER A 183 10.58 -1.79 -1.13
N VAL A 184 10.21 -2.95 -0.56
CA VAL A 184 9.12 -3.79 -1.06
C VAL A 184 7.78 -3.05 -0.97
N GLN A 185 7.51 -2.39 0.15
CA GLN A 185 6.31 -1.58 0.30
C GLN A 185 6.23 -0.45 -0.74
N LYS A 186 7.34 0.27 -0.99
CA LYS A 186 7.41 1.31 -2.04
C LYS A 186 7.17 0.73 -3.43
N LYS A 187 7.72 -0.46 -3.72
CA LYS A 187 7.46 -1.17 -4.98
C LYS A 187 5.97 -1.43 -5.17
N TRP A 188 5.28 -1.97 -4.16
CA TRP A 188 3.85 -2.23 -4.22
C TRP A 188 2.99 -0.96 -4.32
N GLN A 189 3.42 0.14 -3.71
CA GLN A 189 2.77 1.44 -3.91
C GLN A 189 2.89 1.92 -5.37
N SER A 190 4.03 1.66 -6.03
CA SER A 190 4.20 1.94 -7.46
C SER A 190 3.31 1.04 -8.32
N VAL A 191 3.25 -0.26 -8.00
CA VAL A 191 2.38 -1.23 -8.69
C VAL A 191 0.91 -0.85 -8.54
N ALA A 192 0.47 -0.42 -7.35
CA ALA A 192 -0.91 0.04 -7.13
C ALA A 192 -1.26 1.28 -7.98
N LYS A 193 -0.32 2.22 -8.14
CA LYS A 193 -0.49 3.38 -9.04
C LYS A 193 -0.61 2.94 -10.50
N GLN A 194 0.22 1.97 -10.91
CA GLN A 194 0.19 1.43 -12.27
C GLN A 194 -1.13 0.70 -12.53
N THR A 195 -1.59 -0.14 -11.61
CA THR A 195 -2.89 -0.83 -11.71
C THR A 195 -4.05 0.15 -11.88
N LEU A 196 -4.05 1.26 -11.12
CA LEU A 196 -5.05 2.33 -11.26
C LEU A 196 -4.96 3.03 -12.62
N PHE A 197 -3.76 3.27 -13.11
CA PHE A 197 -3.55 3.90 -14.41
C PHE A 197 -4.06 2.99 -15.55
N ASP A 198 -3.69 1.72 -15.50
CA ASP A 198 -4.11 0.71 -16.48
C ASP A 198 -5.63 0.52 -16.47
N HIS A 199 -6.25 0.49 -15.28
CA HIS A 199 -7.70 0.45 -15.13
C HIS A 199 -8.38 1.64 -15.82
N LYS A 200 -7.87 2.86 -15.63
CA LYS A 200 -8.43 4.07 -16.27
C LYS A 200 -8.28 4.08 -17.79
N GLN A 201 -7.18 3.53 -18.30
CA GLN A 201 -6.96 3.46 -19.76
C GLN A 201 -7.82 2.40 -20.44
N LYS A 202 -7.98 1.24 -19.82
CA LYS A 202 -8.69 0.08 -20.38
C LYS A 202 -10.18 0.10 -20.03
N GLY A 203 -10.56 0.78 -18.97
CA GLY A 203 -11.92 0.82 -18.42
C GLY A 203 -12.85 1.79 -19.14
N LYS A 204 -12.87 1.79 -20.48
CA LYS A 204 -13.93 2.49 -21.24
C LYS A 204 -15.31 1.83 -21.09
N ASP A 205 -15.36 0.61 -20.63
CA ASP A 205 -16.58 -0.08 -20.23
C ASP A 205 -16.63 -0.02 -18.69
N ASN A 206 -17.31 1.02 -18.17
CA ASN A 206 -17.57 1.22 -16.75
C ASN A 206 -18.42 0.05 -16.22
N GLU A 207 -17.78 -1.00 -15.78
CA GLU A 207 -18.41 -1.97 -14.90
C GLU A 207 -18.35 -1.40 -13.47
N ASP A 208 -19.51 -1.16 -12.87
CA ASP A 208 -19.66 -0.65 -11.49
C ASP A 208 -18.93 -1.51 -10.44
N GLY A 209 -18.59 -2.75 -10.79
CA GLY A 209 -17.95 -3.72 -9.91
C GLY A 209 -16.55 -3.35 -9.41
N ASP A 210 -15.77 -2.56 -10.16
CA ASP A 210 -14.41 -2.18 -9.79
C ASP A 210 -14.34 -0.88 -8.96
N ALA A 211 -15.48 -0.24 -8.68
CA ALA A 211 -15.54 1.05 -8.01
C ALA A 211 -14.90 1.02 -6.61
N PHE A 212 -15.12 -0.05 -5.84
CA PHE A 212 -14.53 -0.19 -4.52
C PHE A 212 -13.01 -0.37 -4.58
N LEU A 213 -12.49 -1.19 -5.50
CA LEU A 213 -11.05 -1.34 -5.73
C LEU A 213 -10.42 0.01 -6.06
N VAL A 214 -11.00 0.74 -7.00
CA VAL A 214 -10.49 2.05 -7.44
C VAL A 214 -10.50 3.06 -6.29
N SER A 215 -11.59 3.16 -5.54
CA SER A 215 -11.69 4.07 -4.39
C SER A 215 -10.68 3.72 -3.29
N SER A 216 -10.52 2.45 -2.97
CA SER A 216 -9.59 1.96 -1.95
C SER A 216 -8.12 2.21 -2.31
N LEU A 217 -7.76 2.06 -3.58
CA LEU A 217 -6.42 2.36 -4.07
C LEU A 217 -6.18 3.87 -4.19
N GLN A 218 -7.22 4.67 -4.51
CA GLN A 218 -7.13 6.14 -4.59
C GLN A 218 -7.01 6.79 -3.20
N ALA A 219 -7.72 6.29 -2.19
CA ALA A 219 -7.65 6.80 -0.82
C ALA A 219 -6.22 6.82 -0.27
N LYS A 220 -5.35 5.92 -0.73
CA LYS A 220 -3.92 5.90 -0.40
C LYS A 220 -3.10 6.98 -1.10
N LYS A 221 -3.68 7.69 -2.09
CA LYS A 221 -2.94 8.61 -2.96
C LYS A 221 -2.69 9.97 -2.35
N SER A 222 -3.28 10.34 -1.25
CA SER A 222 -3.35 11.72 -0.83
C SER A 222 -2.90 12.05 0.58
N LYS A 223 -1.78 11.51 1.04
CA LYS A 223 -1.08 12.29 2.07
C LYS A 223 0.15 12.91 1.39
N TYR A 224 0.00 14.14 0.91
CA TYR A 224 1.16 14.99 0.69
C TYR A 224 2.01 14.90 1.95
N SER A 225 3.30 14.59 1.80
CA SER A 225 4.21 14.71 2.93
C SER A 225 4.03 16.12 3.49
N PHE A 226 3.79 16.25 4.80
CA PHE A 226 3.68 17.55 5.47
C PHE A 226 4.85 18.47 5.10
N SER A 227 6.02 17.91 4.95
CA SER A 227 7.22 18.57 4.46
C SER A 227 7.08 19.12 3.02
N GLN A 228 6.41 18.42 2.11
CA GLN A 228 6.13 18.94 0.75
C GLN A 228 5.05 20.01 0.75
N PHE A 229 4.06 19.91 1.65
CA PHE A 229 3.07 20.93 1.84
C PHE A 229 3.72 22.22 2.36
N LEU A 230 4.54 22.13 3.41
CA LEU A 230 5.24 23.28 3.98
C LEU A 230 6.23 23.94 2.99
N LYS A 231 6.90 23.16 2.14
CA LYS A 231 7.78 23.71 1.10
C LYS A 231 7.07 24.68 0.13
N ARG A 232 5.75 24.55 -0.04
CA ARG A 232 4.98 25.49 -0.88
C ARG A 232 4.81 26.86 -0.24
N PHE A 233 4.98 26.95 1.09
CA PHE A 233 4.90 28.20 1.85
C PHE A 233 6.29 28.77 2.18
N SER A 234 7.37 28.12 1.75
CA SER A 234 8.71 28.65 1.93
C SER A 234 8.96 29.78 0.94
N ILE A 235 9.41 30.89 1.46
CA ILE A 235 9.86 32.06 0.71
C ILE A 235 11.38 32.09 0.75
N VAL A 236 12.01 32.45 -0.36
CA VAL A 236 13.45 32.72 -0.41
C VAL A 236 13.68 34.09 0.20
N LYS A 237 14.55 34.16 1.18
CA LYS A 237 14.95 35.41 1.83
C LYS A 237 16.45 35.40 2.03
N ASP A 238 17.05 36.58 1.81
CA ASP A 238 18.44 36.82 2.11
C ASP A 238 18.59 36.97 3.62
N GLU A 239 19.45 36.18 4.22
CA GLU A 239 19.85 36.33 5.63
C GLU A 239 21.29 36.78 5.72
N MET A 240 21.58 37.59 6.73
CA MET A 240 22.95 37.97 7.07
C MET A 240 23.70 36.75 7.61
N GLN A 241 24.23 35.96 6.68
CA GLN A 241 25.09 34.81 6.96
C GLN A 241 26.16 34.77 5.89
N ILE A 242 27.41 34.65 6.30
CA ILE A 242 28.55 34.57 5.37
C ILE A 242 28.37 33.34 4.50
N ASP A 243 28.30 33.57 3.18
CA ASP A 243 28.32 32.49 2.19
C ASP A 243 29.73 32.23 1.72
N LEU A 244 30.27 31.06 2.10
CA LEU A 244 31.63 30.65 1.72
C LEU A 244 31.74 30.10 0.31
N ASP A 245 30.60 29.82 -0.32
CA ASP A 245 30.52 29.26 -1.69
C ASP A 245 30.45 30.34 -2.76
N GLU A 246 30.06 31.57 -2.37
CA GLU A 246 29.97 32.75 -3.26
C GLU A 246 30.81 33.93 -2.73
N PHE A 247 31.28 34.78 -3.63
CA PHE A 247 32.06 35.94 -3.30
C PHE A 247 31.38 37.25 -3.77
N ASP A 248 31.66 38.37 -3.09
CA ASP A 248 31.10 39.66 -3.45
C ASP A 248 31.71 40.17 -4.76
N LEU A 249 30.88 40.24 -5.79
CA LEU A 249 31.26 40.67 -7.12
C LEU A 249 31.67 42.17 -7.16
N SER A 250 31.13 42.98 -6.25
CA SER A 250 31.46 44.42 -6.15
C SER A 250 32.90 44.61 -5.70
N TYR A 251 33.33 43.88 -4.66
CA TYR A 251 34.73 43.90 -4.21
C TYR A 251 35.67 43.33 -5.25
N TYR A 252 35.27 42.25 -5.90
CA TYR A 252 36.06 41.68 -6.97
C TYR A 252 36.26 42.62 -8.13
N THR A 253 35.22 43.29 -8.63
CA THR A 253 35.31 44.23 -9.74
C THR A 253 36.04 45.51 -9.36
N TYR A 254 35.88 46.01 -8.11
CA TYR A 254 36.61 47.11 -7.57
C TYR A 254 38.12 46.84 -7.48
N GLY A 255 38.51 45.68 -6.94
CA GLY A 255 39.89 45.24 -6.91
C GLY A 255 40.53 45.17 -8.30
N MET A 256 39.84 44.59 -9.28
CA MET A 256 40.30 44.53 -10.68
C MET A 256 40.43 45.91 -11.30
N SER A 257 39.56 46.87 -10.98
CA SER A 257 39.64 48.24 -11.54
C SER A 257 40.83 49.01 -11.03
N ILE A 258 41.22 48.86 -9.76
CA ILE A 258 42.34 49.60 -9.12
C ILE A 258 43.68 48.89 -9.35
N TYR A 259 43.73 47.59 -9.11
CA TYR A 259 44.98 46.82 -9.09
C TYR A 259 45.25 46.03 -10.37
N LYS A 260 44.34 46.09 -11.37
CA LYS A 260 44.40 45.46 -12.71
C LYS A 260 44.62 43.96 -12.74
N ASN A 261 45.44 43.38 -11.87
CA ASN A 261 45.82 41.96 -11.85
C ASN A 261 45.58 41.27 -10.50
N MET A 262 44.96 41.97 -9.49
CA MET A 262 44.74 41.44 -8.16
C MET A 262 43.28 41.66 -7.73
N PRO A 263 42.43 40.64 -7.97
CA PRO A 263 41.04 40.70 -7.48
C PRO A 263 41.00 40.65 -5.96
N LEU A 264 40.16 41.44 -5.35
CA LEU A 264 39.82 41.33 -3.92
C LEU A 264 38.69 40.30 -3.82
N ILE A 265 38.95 39.22 -3.14
CA ILE A 265 37.97 38.13 -2.95
C ILE A 265 37.52 38.19 -1.50
N GLU A 266 36.24 38.51 -1.29
CA GLU A 266 35.59 38.53 0.00
C GLU A 266 34.30 37.69 -0.10
N PRO A 267 33.99 36.82 0.89
CA PRO A 267 32.76 36.02 0.87
C PRO A 267 31.53 36.92 0.91
N LEU A 268 30.44 36.49 0.33
CA LEU A 268 29.19 37.22 0.35
C LEU A 268 28.63 37.23 1.77
N GLU A 269 28.25 38.42 2.28
CA GLU A 269 27.71 38.58 3.65
C GLU A 269 26.25 38.12 3.79
N THR A 270 25.57 37.83 2.68
CA THR A 270 24.17 37.38 2.64
C THR A 270 24.04 36.08 1.92
N LYS A 271 23.26 35.17 2.49
CA LYS A 271 22.93 33.84 1.91
C LYS A 271 21.45 33.74 1.67
N GLU A 272 21.04 33.28 0.46
CA GLU A 272 19.66 32.94 0.18
C GLU A 272 19.23 31.69 0.94
N VAL A 273 18.30 31.84 1.89
CA VAL A 273 17.75 30.74 2.69
C VAL A 273 16.24 30.60 2.45
N LYS A 274 15.79 29.39 2.20
CA LYS A 274 14.35 29.10 2.11
C LYS A 274 13.78 28.89 3.50
N LYS A 275 13.03 29.88 4.00
CA LYS A 275 12.36 29.82 5.31
C LYS A 275 10.85 29.97 5.19
N ILE A 276 10.13 29.31 6.10
CA ILE A 276 8.71 29.56 6.34
C ILE A 276 8.64 30.69 7.35
N TYR A 277 8.09 31.83 6.94
CA TYR A 277 8.13 33.03 7.74
C TYR A 277 7.12 33.02 8.88
N GLU A 278 5.86 32.84 8.54
CA GLU A 278 4.75 32.73 9.49
C GLU A 278 3.65 31.86 8.87
N PHE A 279 3.07 30.98 9.65
CA PHE A 279 1.83 30.31 9.28
C PHE A 279 0.98 30.07 10.52
N VAL A 280 -0.33 30.14 10.33
CA VAL A 280 -1.31 29.92 11.40
C VAL A 280 -1.94 28.57 11.20
N ILE A 281 -1.91 27.74 12.24
CA ILE A 281 -2.64 26.49 12.28
C ILE A 281 -3.94 26.72 13.03
N VAL A 282 -5.06 26.57 12.34
CA VAL A 282 -6.38 26.61 12.97
C VAL A 282 -6.84 25.17 13.17
N LEU A 283 -7.04 24.79 14.42
CA LEU A 283 -7.62 23.50 14.81
C LEU A 283 -9.12 23.71 15.05
N ASP A 284 -9.92 23.08 14.21
CA ASP A 284 -11.35 23.00 14.46
C ASP A 284 -11.61 21.92 15.53
N THR A 285 -12.06 22.33 16.69
CA THR A 285 -12.41 21.47 17.83
C THR A 285 -13.91 21.29 17.97
N SER A 286 -14.69 21.55 16.93
CA SER A 286 -16.14 21.36 16.94
C SER A 286 -16.49 19.87 17.17
N TYR A 287 -17.65 19.64 17.78
CA TYR A 287 -18.13 18.31 18.18
C TYR A 287 -18.31 17.31 17.02
N SER A 288 -18.22 17.79 15.77
CA SER A 288 -18.28 16.96 14.56
C SER A 288 -16.97 16.26 14.21
N ILE A 289 -15.86 16.58 14.90
CA ILE A 289 -14.57 15.93 14.66
C ILE A 289 -14.46 14.74 15.60
N ASN A 290 -14.53 13.53 15.05
CA ASN A 290 -14.32 12.29 15.77
C ASN A 290 -12.93 12.21 16.40
N GLU A 291 -12.80 11.57 17.58
CA GLU A 291 -11.55 11.36 18.32
C GLU A 291 -10.41 10.76 17.44
N SER A 292 -10.76 9.95 16.44
CA SER A 292 -9.81 9.40 15.46
C SER A 292 -9.14 10.48 14.60
N SER A 293 -9.79 11.63 14.40
CA SER A 293 -9.22 12.77 13.66
C SER A 293 -8.31 13.63 14.53
N GLN A 294 -8.58 13.71 15.83
CA GLN A 294 -7.76 14.45 16.78
C GLN A 294 -6.39 13.76 17.02
N SER A 295 -6.35 12.42 17.05
CA SER A 295 -5.11 11.67 17.25
C SER A 295 -4.06 11.87 16.13
N VAL A 296 -4.50 12.34 14.96
CA VAL A 296 -3.60 12.66 13.82
C VAL A 296 -2.98 14.05 13.94
N LEU A 297 -3.54 14.94 14.76
CA LEU A 297 -3.11 16.33 14.89
C LEU A 297 -2.12 16.55 16.06
N TYR A 298 -2.03 15.62 17.00
CA TYR A 298 -1.24 15.79 18.23
C TYR A 298 0.30 15.64 18.18
N PRO A 299 0.97 15.08 17.16
CA PRO A 299 2.41 15.11 17.14
C PRO A 299 2.98 16.17 16.20
N ILE A 300 2.49 17.41 16.22
CA ILE A 300 3.20 18.51 15.56
C ILE A 300 4.10 19.17 16.62
N HIS A 301 5.24 18.56 16.91
CA HIS A 301 6.34 19.26 17.56
C HIS A 301 6.96 20.20 16.52
N ILE A 302 6.62 21.47 16.60
CA ILE A 302 7.30 22.53 15.86
C ILE A 302 8.54 22.86 16.69
N VAL A 303 9.71 22.40 16.25
CA VAL A 303 10.99 22.91 16.72
C VAL A 303 11.32 24.09 15.82
N PHE A 304 11.41 25.30 16.41
CA PHE A 304 11.87 26.51 15.75
C PHE A 304 13.38 26.48 15.56
#